data_40a82083c9ae96d3096579360950fa11
#
_entry.id   40a82083c9ae96d3096579360950fa11
#
_cell.length_a   1.000
_cell.length_b   1.000
_cell.length_c   1.000
_cell.angle_alpha   90.00
_cell.angle_beta   90.00
_cell.angle_gamma   90.00
#
_symmetry.space_group_name_H-M   'P 1'
#
loop_
_entity.id
_entity.type
_entity.pdbx_description
1 polymer ?
#
loop_
_entity_poly.entity_id
_entity_poly.type
_entity_poly.pdbx_seq_one_letter_code
_entity_poly.pdbx_strand_id
1 'polypeptide(L)'
;GLFLNADNESQFASVLCHELAHLSQRHFQRNVLRSQDRNLASALILVSSIAVAIATNNPGAFIAGPAFLQQQSLRYSRAFEREADRFGFENCVASGYDPKAMGEMFENMAALRRFYGDNIPEFLLTHPISSTRVSDAFNAADQLGDIGGIRNSINYRLIKGRLEADYEKLPINAIRIFENKVSSNRNIENIYGYSRALSLNGRFEESLIQINELLEM
;
A
#
# COMPACT_ATOMS: atom_id res chain seq x y z
N GLY A 1 9.69 2.82 -3.73
CA GLY A 1 8.53 1.95 -3.68
C GLY A 1 7.77 2.04 -2.36
N LEU A 2 6.88 1.09 -2.12
CA LEU A 2 5.95 1.09 -0.97
C LEU A 2 6.66 1.26 0.39
N PHE A 3 7.75 0.52 0.61
CA PHE A 3 8.54 0.58 1.84
C PHE A 3 9.03 2.01 2.18
N LEU A 4 9.46 2.75 1.16
CA LEU A 4 9.96 4.13 1.35
C LEU A 4 8.83 5.15 1.60
N ASN A 5 7.59 4.82 1.20
CA ASN A 5 6.43 5.67 1.40
C ASN A 5 5.68 5.38 2.71
N ALA A 6 6.05 4.33 3.43
CA ALA A 6 5.55 4.07 4.78
C ALA A 6 6.34 4.91 5.79
N ASP A 7 5.67 5.66 6.66
CA ASP A 7 6.33 6.49 7.67
C ASP A 7 6.94 5.65 8.78
N ASN A 8 6.34 4.49 9.07
CA ASN A 8 6.78 3.57 10.12
C ASN A 8 6.55 2.10 9.71
N GLU A 9 7.12 1.19 10.52
CA GLU A 9 7.04 -0.26 10.29
C GLU A 9 5.60 -0.78 10.30
N SER A 10 4.76 -0.30 11.22
CA SER A 10 3.37 -0.73 11.30
C SER A 10 2.58 -0.39 10.04
N GLN A 11 2.83 0.78 9.43
CA GLN A 11 2.23 1.14 8.14
C GLN A 11 2.68 0.18 7.03
N PHE A 12 3.96 -0.15 6.97
CA PHE A 12 4.46 -1.14 6.01
C PHE A 12 3.89 -2.52 6.27
N ALA A 13 3.87 -2.96 7.54
CA ALA A 13 3.31 -4.24 7.95
C ALA A 13 1.82 -4.34 7.61
N SER A 14 1.05 -3.26 7.73
CA SER A 14 -0.38 -3.26 7.39
C SER A 14 -0.64 -3.63 5.93
N VAL A 15 0.23 -3.22 5.02
CA VAL A 15 0.15 -3.62 3.61
C VAL A 15 0.47 -5.11 3.45
N LEU A 16 1.50 -5.61 4.11
CA LEU A 16 1.83 -7.04 4.07
C LEU A 16 0.69 -7.88 4.64
N CYS A 17 0.06 -7.45 5.74
CA CYS A 17 -1.10 -8.12 6.31
C CYS A 17 -2.29 -8.14 5.34
N HIS A 18 -2.51 -7.05 4.61
CA HIS A 18 -3.53 -6.96 3.56
C HIS A 18 -3.26 -7.96 2.42
N GLU A 19 -2.03 -8.02 1.90
CA GLU A 19 -1.64 -8.98 0.86
C GLU A 19 -1.77 -10.42 1.34
N LEU A 20 -1.34 -10.71 2.57
CA LEU A 20 -1.52 -12.04 3.18
C LEU A 20 -3.00 -12.40 3.36
N ALA A 21 -3.86 -11.41 3.63
CA ALA A 21 -5.29 -11.63 3.69
C ALA A 21 -5.86 -12.00 2.30
N HIS A 22 -5.42 -11.37 1.21
CA HIS A 22 -5.78 -11.77 -0.14
C HIS A 22 -5.42 -13.23 -0.43
N LEU A 23 -4.25 -13.69 0.01
CA LEU A 23 -3.80 -15.07 -0.16
C LEU A 23 -4.62 -16.04 0.72
N SER A 24 -4.78 -15.75 2.01
CA SER A 24 -5.49 -16.59 2.97
C SER A 24 -6.96 -16.77 2.62
N GLN A 25 -7.60 -15.71 2.13
CA GLN A 25 -8.99 -15.72 1.66
C GLN A 25 -9.15 -16.24 0.22
N ARG A 26 -8.04 -16.64 -0.43
CA ARG A 26 -8.01 -17.21 -1.78
C ARG A 26 -8.70 -16.32 -2.83
N HIS A 27 -8.53 -15.00 -2.73
CA HIS A 27 -9.23 -14.05 -3.60
C HIS A 27 -8.92 -14.28 -5.08
N PHE A 28 -7.67 -14.59 -5.42
CA PHE A 28 -7.28 -14.95 -6.79
C PHE A 28 -8.04 -16.18 -7.31
N GLN A 29 -8.05 -17.27 -6.53
CA GLN A 29 -8.74 -18.50 -6.92
C GLN A 29 -10.25 -18.27 -7.06
N ARG A 30 -10.87 -17.58 -6.10
CA ARG A 30 -12.30 -17.23 -6.13
C ARG A 30 -12.64 -16.36 -7.34
N ASN A 31 -11.75 -15.46 -7.76
CA ASN A 31 -11.92 -14.64 -8.95
C ASN A 31 -11.84 -15.47 -10.23
N VAL A 32 -10.87 -16.40 -10.34
CA VAL A 32 -10.72 -17.31 -11.49
C VAL A 32 -11.94 -18.21 -11.64
N LEU A 33 -12.38 -18.89 -10.58
CA LEU A 33 -13.58 -19.75 -10.60
C LEU A 33 -14.83 -18.96 -11.04
N ARG A 34 -15.03 -17.77 -10.48
CA ARG A 34 -16.14 -16.91 -10.89
C ARG A 34 -16.07 -16.47 -12.34
N SER A 35 -14.88 -16.22 -12.89
CA SER A 35 -14.76 -15.85 -14.31
C SER A 35 -15.18 -17.00 -15.23
N GLN A 36 -14.94 -18.24 -14.85
CA GLN A 36 -15.38 -19.43 -15.57
C GLN A 36 -16.91 -19.58 -15.56
N ASP A 37 -17.54 -19.45 -14.38
CA ASP A 37 -18.99 -19.56 -14.23
C ASP A 37 -19.74 -18.42 -14.93
N ARG A 38 -19.09 -17.26 -15.10
CA ARG A 38 -19.67 -16.06 -15.70
C ARG A 38 -19.76 -16.09 -17.22
N ASN A 39 -18.96 -16.90 -17.90
CA ASN A 39 -18.86 -16.84 -19.36
C ASN A 39 -20.20 -17.06 -20.03
N LEU A 40 -20.99 -18.04 -19.58
CA LEU A 40 -22.33 -18.29 -20.12
C LEU A 40 -23.32 -17.17 -19.75
N ALA A 41 -23.35 -16.77 -18.48
CA ALA A 41 -24.24 -15.69 -18.02
C ALA A 41 -23.92 -14.36 -18.71
N SER A 42 -22.62 -14.05 -18.88
CA SER A 42 -22.18 -12.86 -19.61
C SER A 42 -22.59 -12.88 -21.08
N ALA A 43 -22.46 -14.03 -21.73
CA ALA A 43 -22.94 -14.20 -23.11
C ALA A 43 -24.44 -13.98 -23.22
N LEU A 44 -25.23 -14.52 -22.30
CA LEU A 44 -26.67 -14.32 -22.24
C LEU A 44 -27.06 -12.85 -22.03
N ILE A 45 -26.38 -12.14 -21.13
CA ILE A 45 -26.61 -10.71 -20.89
C ILE A 45 -26.28 -9.88 -22.15
N LEU A 46 -25.18 -10.20 -22.83
CA LEU A 46 -24.82 -9.50 -24.06
C LEU A 46 -25.84 -9.74 -25.19
N VAL A 47 -26.24 -11.00 -25.42
CA VAL A 47 -27.23 -11.36 -26.43
C VAL A 47 -28.59 -10.72 -26.11
N SER A 48 -29.03 -10.74 -24.85
CA SER A 48 -30.30 -10.11 -24.45
C SER A 48 -30.25 -8.58 -24.58
N SER A 49 -29.13 -7.93 -24.29
CA SER A 49 -28.99 -6.47 -24.49
C SER A 49 -29.10 -6.07 -25.96
N ILE A 50 -28.54 -6.87 -26.86
CA ILE A 50 -28.70 -6.70 -28.32
C ILE A 50 -30.15 -6.88 -28.74
N ALA A 51 -30.80 -7.96 -28.30
CA ALA A 51 -32.20 -8.25 -28.63
C ALA A 51 -33.14 -7.12 -28.16
N VAL A 52 -32.94 -6.60 -26.95
CA VAL A 52 -33.73 -5.46 -26.42
C VAL A 52 -33.44 -4.19 -27.23
N ALA A 53 -32.20 -3.91 -27.60
CA ALA A 53 -31.85 -2.75 -28.40
C ALA A 53 -32.56 -2.76 -29.75
N ILE A 54 -32.63 -3.92 -30.42
CA ILE A 54 -33.33 -4.10 -31.68
C ILE A 54 -34.85 -3.98 -31.47
N ALA A 55 -35.43 -4.67 -30.50
CA ALA A 55 -36.88 -4.69 -30.26
C ALA A 55 -37.44 -3.32 -29.85
N THR A 56 -36.67 -2.51 -29.13
CA THR A 56 -37.10 -1.19 -28.65
C THR A 56 -36.61 -0.02 -29.51
N ASN A 57 -35.85 -0.30 -30.56
CA ASN A 57 -35.12 0.71 -31.36
C ASN A 57 -34.34 1.72 -30.52
N ASN A 58 -33.76 1.21 -29.38
CA ASN A 58 -33.02 2.03 -28.41
C ASN A 58 -31.57 1.58 -28.36
N PRO A 59 -30.61 2.33 -28.97
CA PRO A 59 -29.20 1.97 -28.97
C PRO A 59 -28.56 2.01 -27.56
N GLY A 60 -29.19 2.69 -26.59
CA GLY A 60 -28.72 2.71 -25.19
C GLY A 60 -28.79 1.32 -24.55
N ALA A 61 -29.71 0.45 -24.96
CA ALA A 61 -29.78 -0.92 -24.45
C ALA A 61 -28.58 -1.77 -24.87
N PHE A 62 -27.91 -1.45 -25.98
CA PHE A 62 -26.71 -2.12 -26.44
C PHE A 62 -25.52 -1.90 -25.48
N ILE A 63 -25.44 -0.74 -24.83
CA ILE A 63 -24.39 -0.36 -23.89
C ILE A 63 -24.69 -0.88 -22.46
N ALA A 64 -25.96 -1.10 -22.14
CA ALA A 64 -26.39 -1.48 -20.80
C ALA A 64 -25.83 -2.83 -20.34
N GLY A 65 -25.78 -3.84 -21.23
CA GLY A 65 -25.24 -5.17 -20.92
C GLY A 65 -23.77 -5.15 -20.51
N PRO A 66 -22.85 -4.63 -21.35
CA PRO A 66 -21.44 -4.47 -20.99
C PRO A 66 -21.22 -3.63 -19.72
N ALA A 67 -21.94 -2.52 -19.57
CA ALA A 67 -21.83 -1.66 -18.37
C ALA A 67 -22.26 -2.39 -17.10
N PHE A 68 -23.32 -3.19 -17.16
CA PHE A 68 -23.76 -4.03 -16.03
C PHE A 68 -22.70 -5.05 -15.64
N LEU A 69 -22.09 -5.76 -16.61
CA LEU A 69 -21.03 -6.73 -16.37
C LEU A 69 -19.79 -6.07 -15.74
N GLN A 70 -19.39 -4.90 -16.23
CA GLN A 70 -18.29 -4.13 -15.69
C GLN A 70 -18.59 -3.69 -14.24
N GLN A 71 -19.77 -3.16 -13.98
CA GLN A 71 -20.18 -2.75 -12.63
C GLN A 71 -20.20 -3.92 -11.66
N GLN A 72 -20.64 -5.09 -12.09
CA GLN A 72 -20.62 -6.30 -11.28
C GLN A 72 -19.18 -6.73 -10.96
N SER A 73 -18.25 -6.66 -11.92
CA SER A 73 -16.83 -6.95 -11.69
C SER A 73 -16.23 -6.01 -10.64
N LEU A 74 -16.51 -4.70 -10.75
CA LEU A 74 -16.02 -3.72 -9.78
C LEU A 74 -16.61 -3.92 -8.37
N ARG A 75 -17.86 -4.35 -8.25
CA ARG A 75 -18.48 -4.68 -6.96
C ARG A 75 -17.75 -5.83 -6.24
N TYR A 76 -17.36 -6.86 -6.98
CA TYR A 76 -16.63 -8.00 -6.41
C TYR A 76 -15.20 -7.63 -6.01
N SER A 77 -14.51 -6.86 -6.85
CA SER A 77 -13.19 -6.33 -6.49
C SER A 77 -13.24 -5.55 -5.17
N ARG A 78 -14.19 -4.64 -5.02
CA ARG A 78 -14.39 -3.89 -3.78
C ARG A 78 -14.76 -4.75 -2.57
N ALA A 79 -15.48 -5.87 -2.78
CA ALA A 79 -15.79 -6.80 -1.70
C ALA A 79 -14.55 -7.55 -1.24
N PHE A 80 -13.67 -7.97 -2.15
CA PHE A 80 -12.40 -8.60 -1.82
C PHE A 80 -11.45 -7.64 -1.12
N GLU A 81 -11.40 -6.38 -1.54
CA GLU A 81 -10.61 -5.35 -0.85
C GLU A 81 -11.08 -5.18 0.61
N ARG A 82 -12.38 -5.03 0.85
CA ARG A 82 -12.93 -4.92 2.23
C ARG A 82 -12.70 -6.18 3.07
N GLU A 83 -12.78 -7.35 2.45
CA GLU A 83 -12.49 -8.62 3.13
C GLU A 83 -11.00 -8.68 3.50
N ALA A 84 -10.11 -8.29 2.60
CA ALA A 84 -8.67 -8.22 2.83
C ALA A 84 -8.29 -7.15 3.88
N ASP A 85 -8.95 -5.99 3.86
CA ASP A 85 -8.76 -4.96 4.88
C ASP A 85 -9.12 -5.49 6.28
N ARG A 86 -10.27 -6.16 6.41
CA ARG A 86 -10.71 -6.69 7.71
C ARG A 86 -9.77 -7.76 8.23
N PHE A 87 -9.48 -8.79 7.45
CA PHE A 87 -8.58 -9.87 7.88
C PHE A 87 -7.13 -9.38 8.02
N GLY A 88 -6.70 -8.47 7.16
CA GLY A 88 -5.40 -7.84 7.25
C GLY A 88 -5.25 -7.03 8.53
N PHE A 89 -6.26 -6.24 8.89
CA PHE A 89 -6.30 -5.51 10.15
C PHE A 89 -6.21 -6.44 11.36
N GLU A 90 -7.07 -7.48 11.42
CA GLU A 90 -7.08 -8.47 12.49
C GLU A 90 -5.71 -9.16 12.64
N ASN A 91 -5.08 -9.54 11.53
CA ASN A 91 -3.75 -10.17 11.52
C ASN A 91 -2.65 -9.22 12.00
N CYS A 92 -2.68 -7.95 11.59
CA CYS A 92 -1.70 -6.96 12.03
C CYS A 92 -1.80 -6.71 13.54
N VAL A 93 -2.99 -6.52 14.06
CA VAL A 93 -3.25 -6.33 15.49
C VAL A 93 -2.81 -7.56 16.28
N ALA A 94 -3.16 -8.77 15.83
CA ALA A 94 -2.72 -10.01 16.45
C ALA A 94 -1.19 -10.20 16.43
N SER A 95 -0.50 -9.58 15.47
CA SER A 95 0.97 -9.57 15.39
C SER A 95 1.61 -8.46 16.23
N GLY A 96 0.82 -7.68 16.99
CA GLY A 96 1.30 -6.65 17.90
C GLY A 96 1.59 -5.29 17.26
N TYR A 97 1.20 -5.07 16.01
CA TYR A 97 1.36 -3.77 15.34
C TYR A 97 0.27 -2.78 15.75
N ASP A 98 0.56 -1.48 15.60
CA ASP A 98 -0.35 -0.40 15.93
C ASP A 98 -1.63 -0.46 15.08
N PRO A 99 -2.82 -0.54 15.67
CA PRO A 99 -4.08 -0.61 14.93
C PRO A 99 -4.34 0.58 14.01
N LYS A 100 -3.85 1.79 14.34
CA LYS A 100 -4.07 3.00 13.53
C LYS A 100 -3.25 3.01 12.24
N ALA A 101 -2.21 2.19 12.16
CA ALA A 101 -1.24 2.23 11.07
C ALA A 101 -1.84 1.90 9.70
N MET A 102 -2.87 1.04 9.62
CA MET A 102 -3.55 0.74 8.36
C MET A 102 -4.30 1.97 7.81
N GLY A 103 -5.03 2.67 8.67
CA GLY A 103 -5.72 3.90 8.30
C GLY A 103 -4.75 4.99 7.85
N GLU A 104 -3.66 5.21 8.62
CA GLU A 104 -2.59 6.15 8.30
C GLU A 104 -1.93 5.81 6.94
N MET A 105 -1.65 4.53 6.68
CA MET A 105 -1.07 4.09 5.41
C MET A 105 -2.03 4.34 4.24
N PHE A 106 -3.32 4.11 4.42
CA PHE A 106 -4.33 4.42 3.40
C PHE A 106 -4.42 5.92 3.12
N GLU A 107 -4.32 6.79 4.13
CA GLU A 107 -4.24 8.25 3.94
C GLU A 107 -3.00 8.64 3.13
N ASN A 108 -1.83 8.08 3.47
CA ASN A 108 -0.59 8.33 2.74
C ASN A 108 -0.71 7.90 1.28
N MET A 109 -1.27 6.72 1.01
CA MET A 109 -1.51 6.23 -0.35
C MET A 109 -2.51 7.11 -1.12
N ALA A 110 -3.57 7.58 -0.46
CA ALA A 110 -4.54 8.48 -1.08
C ALA A 110 -3.92 9.84 -1.40
N ALA A 111 -3.01 10.34 -0.57
CA ALA A 111 -2.24 11.55 -0.82
C ALA A 111 -1.28 11.37 -2.01
N LEU A 112 -0.53 10.26 -2.05
CA LEU A 112 0.35 9.93 -3.17
C LEU A 112 -0.41 9.86 -4.50
N ARG A 113 -1.59 9.24 -4.52
CA ARG A 113 -2.42 9.17 -5.73
C ARG A 113 -2.79 10.57 -6.25
N ARG A 114 -3.09 11.52 -5.36
CA ARG A 114 -3.38 12.91 -5.74
C ARG A 114 -2.16 13.63 -6.32
N PHE A 115 -0.97 13.31 -5.80
CA PHE A 115 0.28 13.94 -6.22
C PHE A 115 0.79 13.42 -7.57
N TYR A 116 0.69 12.12 -7.83
CA TYR A 116 1.24 11.49 -9.04
C TYR A 116 0.37 11.64 -10.30
N GLY A 117 -0.89 12.07 -10.19
CA GLY A 117 -1.79 12.21 -11.35
C GLY A 117 -1.88 10.93 -12.17
N ASP A 118 -1.45 10.98 -13.44
CA ASP A 118 -1.49 9.82 -14.36
C ASP A 118 -0.36 8.80 -14.15
N ASN A 119 0.70 9.15 -13.40
CA ASN A 119 1.83 8.28 -13.11
C ASN A 119 1.67 7.50 -11.79
N ILE A 120 0.46 6.99 -11.54
CA ILE A 120 0.11 6.28 -10.31
C ILE A 120 0.94 4.99 -10.20
N PRO A 121 1.57 4.70 -9.03
CA PRO A 121 2.22 3.42 -8.79
C PRO A 121 1.26 2.24 -9.01
N GLU A 122 1.75 1.17 -9.65
CA GLU A 122 0.97 -0.01 -10.03
C GLU A 122 0.16 -0.60 -8.86
N PHE A 123 0.74 -0.63 -7.67
CA PHE A 123 0.06 -1.07 -6.45
C PHE A 123 -1.25 -0.31 -6.18
N LEU A 124 -1.28 1.01 -6.40
CA LEU A 124 -2.49 1.82 -6.21
C LEU A 124 -3.53 1.64 -7.33
N LEU A 125 -3.13 1.08 -8.47
CA LEU A 125 -4.03 0.70 -9.55
C LEU A 125 -4.77 -0.61 -9.23
N THR A 126 -4.05 -1.57 -8.66
CA THR A 126 -4.61 -2.89 -8.29
C THR A 126 -5.41 -2.83 -6.99
N HIS A 127 -5.03 -1.97 -6.04
CA HIS A 127 -5.66 -1.79 -4.72
C HIS A 127 -6.15 -0.33 -4.54
N PRO A 128 -7.25 0.06 -5.18
CA PRO A 128 -7.73 1.44 -5.13
C PRO A 128 -8.18 1.83 -3.72
N ILE A 129 -7.57 2.88 -3.19
CA ILE A 129 -7.94 3.43 -1.88
C ILE A 129 -9.14 4.37 -2.04
N SER A 130 -10.22 4.09 -1.32
CA SER A 130 -11.39 4.96 -1.20
C SER A 130 -11.45 5.61 0.18
N SER A 131 -12.16 6.74 0.29
CA SER A 131 -12.40 7.38 1.59
C SER A 131 -13.12 6.45 2.58
N THR A 132 -13.98 5.57 2.07
CA THR A 132 -14.65 4.55 2.89
C THR A 132 -13.64 3.59 3.53
N ARG A 133 -12.67 3.07 2.77
CA ARG A 133 -11.64 2.17 3.30
C ARG A 133 -10.80 2.83 4.39
N VAL A 134 -10.44 4.11 4.18
CA VAL A 134 -9.72 4.92 5.20
C VAL A 134 -10.56 5.03 6.47
N SER A 135 -11.83 5.43 6.35
CA SER A 135 -12.73 5.58 7.50
C SER A 135 -12.98 4.25 8.21
N ASP A 136 -13.19 3.15 7.48
CA ASP A 136 -13.41 1.83 8.04
C ASP A 136 -12.20 1.34 8.84
N ALA A 137 -10.96 1.60 8.35
CA ALA A 137 -9.73 1.24 9.06
C ALA A 137 -9.58 2.02 10.37
N PHE A 138 -9.82 3.33 10.39
CA PHE A 138 -9.79 4.11 11.63
C PHE A 138 -10.90 3.71 12.59
N ASN A 139 -12.13 3.50 12.11
CA ASN A 139 -13.24 3.03 12.95
C ASN A 139 -12.93 1.67 13.60
N ALA A 140 -12.29 0.75 12.87
CA ALA A 140 -11.87 -0.53 13.44
C ALA A 140 -10.80 -0.35 14.53
N ALA A 141 -9.84 0.57 14.32
CA ALA A 141 -8.83 0.90 15.34
C ALA A 141 -9.46 1.55 16.58
N ASP A 142 -10.38 2.49 16.40
CA ASP A 142 -11.05 3.20 17.49
C ASP A 142 -11.92 2.26 18.34
N GLN A 143 -12.52 1.21 17.75
CA GLN A 143 -13.26 0.18 18.48
C GLN A 143 -12.40 -0.64 19.46
N LEU A 144 -11.11 -0.78 19.18
CA LEU A 144 -10.16 -1.45 20.09
C LEU A 144 -9.70 -0.54 21.23
N GLY A 145 -9.90 0.77 21.11
CA GLY A 145 -9.34 1.76 22.02
C GLY A 145 -7.82 1.91 21.85
N ASP A 146 -7.19 2.54 22.83
CA ASP A 146 -5.74 2.75 22.83
C ASP A 146 -5.01 1.53 23.44
N ILE A 147 -4.87 0.49 22.64
CA ILE A 147 -4.13 -0.73 23.05
C ILE A 147 -2.63 -0.62 22.80
N GLY A 148 -2.17 0.49 22.17
CA GLY A 148 -0.80 0.64 21.73
C GLY A 148 -0.41 -0.33 20.62
N GLY A 149 0.87 -0.43 20.33
CA GLY A 149 1.43 -1.36 19.35
C GLY A 149 2.84 -0.98 18.91
N ILE A 150 3.52 -1.93 18.27
CA ILE A 150 4.85 -1.70 17.70
C ILE A 150 4.67 -0.72 16.54
N ARG A 151 5.30 0.45 16.62
CA ARG A 151 5.35 1.40 15.50
C ARG A 151 6.61 1.23 14.67
N ASN A 152 7.75 1.04 15.33
CA ASN A 152 9.04 0.85 14.67
C ASN A 152 9.94 -0.06 15.50
N SER A 153 10.55 -1.05 14.87
CA SER A 153 11.71 -1.76 15.40
C SER A 153 13.00 -1.03 14.99
N ILE A 154 14.09 -1.30 15.72
CA ILE A 154 15.41 -0.80 15.36
C ILE A 154 15.82 -1.31 13.96
N ASN A 155 15.51 -2.56 13.66
CA ASN A 155 15.84 -3.18 12.37
C ASN A 155 15.14 -2.45 11.21
N TYR A 156 13.85 -2.13 11.36
CA TYR A 156 13.13 -1.39 10.33
C TYR A 156 13.75 -0.02 10.08
N ARG A 157 14.07 0.71 11.15
CA ARG A 157 14.67 2.04 11.06
C ARG A 157 16.05 2.00 10.35
N LEU A 158 16.90 1.03 10.68
CA LEU A 158 18.19 0.84 10.01
C LEU A 158 18.01 0.50 8.52
N ILE A 159 17.12 -0.46 8.20
CA ILE A 159 16.85 -0.84 6.82
C ILE A 159 16.29 0.35 6.03
N LYS A 160 15.40 1.15 6.63
CA LYS A 160 14.84 2.34 5.98
C LYS A 160 15.91 3.36 5.63
N GLY A 161 16.78 3.72 6.57
CA GLY A 161 17.89 4.63 6.33
C GLY A 161 18.83 4.12 5.22
N ARG A 162 19.15 2.82 5.25
CA ARG A 162 19.97 2.18 4.20
C ARG A 162 19.32 2.25 2.83
N LEU A 163 18.06 1.83 2.72
CA LEU A 163 17.35 1.80 1.43
C LEU A 163 17.15 3.20 0.85
N GLU A 164 16.88 4.19 1.67
CA GLU A 164 16.80 5.58 1.21
C GLU A 164 18.14 6.07 0.63
N ALA A 165 19.27 5.74 1.26
CA ALA A 165 20.59 6.07 0.74
C ALA A 165 20.90 5.32 -0.56
N ASP A 166 20.60 4.02 -0.63
CA ASP A 166 20.85 3.17 -1.79
C ASP A 166 19.92 3.50 -2.99
N TYR A 167 18.75 4.10 -2.74
CA TYR A 167 17.77 4.44 -3.79
C TYR A 167 18.16 5.67 -4.61
N GLU A 168 19.04 6.53 -4.07
CA GLU A 168 19.51 7.70 -4.79
C GLU A 168 20.43 7.30 -5.97
N LYS A 169 20.06 7.79 -7.16
CA LYS A 169 20.79 7.48 -8.40
C LYS A 169 22.24 7.98 -8.38
N LEU A 170 22.45 9.12 -7.74
CA LEU A 170 23.77 9.75 -7.60
C LEU A 170 24.15 9.73 -6.13
N PRO A 171 25.17 8.93 -5.71
CA PRO A 171 25.58 8.82 -4.33
C PRO A 171 25.86 10.15 -3.63
N ILE A 172 26.37 11.15 -4.36
CA ILE A 172 26.63 12.48 -3.81
C ILE A 172 25.34 13.19 -3.34
N ASN A 173 24.22 12.96 -4.01
CA ASN A 173 22.92 13.52 -3.58
C ASN A 173 22.47 12.90 -2.26
N ALA A 174 22.72 11.62 -2.05
CA ALA A 174 22.41 10.96 -0.79
C ALA A 174 23.11 11.63 0.39
N ILE A 175 24.39 12.01 0.25
CA ILE A 175 25.12 12.75 1.28
C ILE A 175 24.36 14.03 1.66
N ARG A 176 24.01 14.88 0.68
CA ARG A 176 23.33 16.16 0.93
C ARG A 176 21.96 15.96 1.59
N ILE A 177 21.21 14.95 1.14
CA ILE A 177 19.90 14.63 1.69
C ILE A 177 20.03 14.22 3.16
N PHE A 178 20.95 13.31 3.46
CA PHE A 178 21.13 12.83 4.83
C PHE A 178 21.82 13.83 5.75
N GLU A 179 22.69 14.69 5.24
CA GLU A 179 23.22 15.84 5.98
C GLU A 179 22.08 16.74 6.51
N ASN A 180 21.12 17.08 5.64
CA ASN A 180 19.96 17.86 6.03
C ASN A 180 19.05 17.09 7.01
N LYS A 181 18.84 15.78 6.80
CA LYS A 181 18.05 14.94 7.70
C LYS A 181 18.68 14.85 9.09
N VAL A 182 19.98 14.60 9.18
CA VAL A 182 20.70 14.51 10.46
C VAL A 182 20.74 15.87 11.17
N SER A 183 20.87 16.96 10.44
CA SER A 183 20.84 18.32 11.01
C SER A 183 19.46 18.68 11.57
N SER A 184 18.38 18.18 10.96
CA SER A 184 17.00 18.43 11.39
C SER A 184 16.56 17.47 12.50
N ASN A 185 16.93 16.21 12.38
CA ASN A 185 16.58 15.15 13.33
C ASN A 185 17.67 14.07 13.35
N ARG A 186 18.46 14.06 14.44
CA ARG A 186 19.57 13.14 14.63
C ARG A 186 19.10 11.84 15.29
N ASN A 187 18.47 10.99 14.48
CA ASN A 187 17.92 9.70 14.91
C ASN A 187 18.64 8.52 14.22
N ILE A 188 18.35 7.30 14.67
CA ILE A 188 19.00 6.06 14.22
C ILE A 188 18.97 5.90 12.71
N GLU A 189 17.80 6.07 12.07
CA GLU A 189 17.66 5.91 10.61
C GLU A 189 18.46 6.95 9.82
N ASN A 190 18.47 8.20 10.29
CA ASN A 190 19.16 9.28 9.59
C ASN A 190 20.68 9.16 9.73
N ILE A 191 21.19 8.84 10.93
CA ILE A 191 22.63 8.61 11.16
C ILE A 191 23.13 7.42 10.35
N TYR A 192 22.38 6.30 10.36
CA TYR A 192 22.76 5.11 9.60
C TYR A 192 22.70 5.35 8.09
N GLY A 193 21.65 6.02 7.61
CA GLY A 193 21.54 6.42 6.21
C GLY A 193 22.65 7.36 5.79
N TYR A 194 23.06 8.31 6.65
CA TYR A 194 24.18 9.21 6.38
C TYR A 194 25.51 8.47 6.30
N SER A 195 25.79 7.58 7.26
CA SER A 195 26.94 6.69 7.21
C SER A 195 27.00 5.89 5.91
N ARG A 196 25.85 5.32 5.49
CA ARG A 196 25.74 4.57 4.23
C ARG A 196 26.04 5.46 3.02
N ALA A 197 25.48 6.67 2.97
CA ALA A 197 25.73 7.63 1.89
C ALA A 197 27.21 8.03 1.79
N LEU A 198 27.86 8.27 2.92
CA LEU A 198 29.30 8.54 2.99
C LEU A 198 30.12 7.35 2.46
N SER A 199 29.80 6.14 2.91
CA SER A 199 30.46 4.91 2.47
C SER A 199 30.34 4.68 0.95
N LEU A 200 29.16 4.91 0.36
CA LEU A 200 28.91 4.82 -1.08
C LEU A 200 29.75 5.81 -1.90
N ASN A 201 30.19 6.91 -1.27
CA ASN A 201 31.05 7.93 -1.89
C ASN A 201 32.53 7.79 -1.52
N GLY A 202 32.95 6.67 -0.88
CA GLY A 202 34.34 6.43 -0.51
C GLY A 202 34.84 7.23 0.71
N ARG A 203 33.95 7.97 1.41
CA ARG A 203 34.27 8.74 2.62
C ARG A 203 34.20 7.85 3.86
N PHE A 204 35.05 6.82 3.91
CA PHE A 204 34.97 5.74 4.90
C PHE A 204 35.25 6.18 6.33
N GLU A 205 36.20 7.08 6.54
CA GLU A 205 36.52 7.57 7.88
C GLU A 205 35.34 8.35 8.48
N GLU A 206 34.73 9.22 7.71
CA GLU A 206 33.55 9.96 8.13
C GLU A 206 32.33 9.04 8.36
N SER A 207 32.19 8.01 7.53
CA SER A 207 31.17 6.96 7.71
C SER A 207 31.36 6.25 9.06
N LEU A 208 32.62 5.90 9.42
CA LEU A 208 32.91 5.25 10.69
C LEU A 208 32.62 6.15 11.93
N ILE A 209 32.84 7.46 11.81
CA ILE A 209 32.43 8.40 12.86
C ILE A 209 30.94 8.31 13.13
N GLN A 210 30.11 8.30 12.07
CA GLN A 210 28.65 8.19 12.21
C GLN A 210 28.22 6.84 12.81
N ILE A 211 28.88 5.73 12.43
CA ILE A 211 28.58 4.41 12.98
C ILE A 211 28.95 4.31 14.45
N ASN A 212 30.13 4.85 14.84
CA ASN A 212 30.55 4.84 16.24
C ASN A 212 29.57 5.63 17.12
N GLU A 213 29.10 6.79 16.65
CA GLU A 213 28.05 7.54 17.34
C GLU A 213 26.76 6.73 17.49
N LEU A 214 26.35 6.02 16.44
CA LEU A 214 25.16 5.19 16.46
C LEU A 214 25.25 4.05 17.48
N LEU A 215 26.45 3.50 17.71
CA LEU A 215 26.69 2.43 18.68
C LEU A 215 26.67 2.92 20.14
N GLU A 216 26.79 4.23 20.36
CA GLU A 216 26.71 4.86 21.67
C GLU A 216 25.30 5.32 22.05
N MET A 217 24.33 5.25 21.13
CA MET A 217 22.91 5.62 21.32
C MET A 217 22.09 4.45 21.88
#